data_191342ce4819209a16147325efbc6d7a
#
_entry.id   191342ce4819209a16147325efbc6d7a
#
_cell.length_a   1.000
_cell.length_b   1.000
_cell.length_c   1.000
_cell.angle_alpha   90.00
_cell.angle_beta   90.00
_cell.angle_gamma   90.00
#
_symmetry.space_group_name_H-M   'P 1'
#
loop_
_entity.id
_entity.type
_entity.pdbx_description
1 polymer ?
#
loop_
_entity_poly.entity_id
_entity_poly.type
_entity_poly.pdbx_seq_one_letter_code
_entity_poly.pdbx_strand_id
1 'polypeptide(L)'
;YLSEQGFLSCLSAPTGKAARILEKKSGHEATTIHRKIYGSPETREPVEEIVERGSPRFYFPLRQNTNNQRTIYIVDEASMISDAVNDNEFVSFGSGKLLSDFFTFVRQGEKNNPDKIIFIGDSAQLPPVGMNESPALDKRYLQEKFGVSVEEGILTDIVRQAEDNQIIQNSLIIRQALEQQKFNKLKFQTKNGEVEEKSFDNALSEVVLSYQKALDQITTTFPSTIIAYSNKAVLDYNLAIRER
;
A
#
# COMPACT_ATOMS: atom_id res chain seq x y z
N TYR A 1 8.16 -17.21 -18.05
CA TYR A 1 7.10 -17.06 -19.07
C TYR A 1 7.12 -15.69 -19.74
N LEU A 2 7.00 -14.55 -19.01
CA LEU A 2 6.99 -13.21 -19.65
C LEU A 2 8.29 -12.90 -20.38
N SER A 3 9.43 -13.25 -19.81
CA SER A 3 10.76 -13.08 -20.41
C SER A 3 10.91 -13.91 -21.69
N GLU A 4 10.40 -15.13 -21.72
CA GLU A 4 10.38 -16.00 -22.90
C GLU A 4 9.53 -15.42 -24.04
N GLN A 5 8.52 -14.61 -23.69
CA GLN A 5 7.66 -13.90 -24.64
C GLN A 5 8.23 -12.53 -25.05
N GLY A 6 9.45 -12.21 -24.64
CA GLY A 6 10.12 -10.96 -25.00
C GLY A 6 9.65 -9.74 -24.22
N PHE A 7 8.99 -9.93 -23.05
CA PHE A 7 8.61 -8.84 -22.18
C PHE A 7 9.60 -8.64 -21.05
N LEU A 8 9.89 -7.41 -20.72
CA LEU A 8 10.47 -7.04 -19.44
C LEU A 8 9.36 -6.95 -18.39
N SER A 9 9.56 -7.55 -17.22
CA SER A 9 8.67 -7.39 -16.07
C SER A 9 9.23 -6.36 -15.10
N CYS A 10 8.37 -5.47 -14.61
CA CYS A 10 8.71 -4.49 -13.59
C CYS A 10 7.75 -4.62 -12.41
N LEU A 11 8.25 -5.11 -11.28
CA LEU A 11 7.46 -5.36 -10.08
C LEU A 11 7.54 -4.15 -9.14
N SER A 12 6.40 -3.71 -8.65
CA SER A 12 6.34 -2.59 -7.71
C SER A 12 5.16 -2.70 -6.74
N ALA A 13 5.24 -1.93 -5.63
CA ALA A 13 4.18 -1.81 -4.65
C ALA A 13 4.15 -0.39 -4.06
N PRO A 14 3.05 0.05 -3.43
CA PRO A 14 2.95 1.38 -2.83
C PRO A 14 3.91 1.60 -1.65
N THR A 15 4.21 0.55 -0.88
CA THR A 15 5.04 0.64 0.33
C THR A 15 6.31 -0.19 0.24
N GLY A 16 7.36 0.22 0.99
CA GLY A 16 8.62 -0.53 1.04
C GLY A 16 8.47 -1.94 1.63
N LYS A 17 7.55 -2.13 2.60
CA LYS A 17 7.26 -3.44 3.17
C LYS A 17 6.63 -4.37 2.12
N ALA A 18 5.63 -3.90 1.39
CA ALA A 18 4.98 -4.67 0.33
C ALA A 18 5.97 -5.01 -0.80
N ALA A 19 6.80 -4.05 -1.23
CA ALA A 19 7.83 -4.30 -2.24
C ALA A 19 8.82 -5.40 -1.82
N ARG A 20 9.31 -5.39 -0.58
CA ARG A 20 10.20 -6.45 -0.05
C ARG A 20 9.53 -7.83 0.01
N ILE A 21 8.24 -7.87 0.36
CA ILE A 21 7.49 -9.13 0.39
C ILE A 21 7.30 -9.65 -1.03
N LEU A 22 6.96 -8.78 -1.98
CA LEU A 22 6.82 -9.11 -3.40
C LEU A 22 8.13 -9.65 -3.97
N GLU A 23 9.26 -8.99 -3.71
CA GLU A 23 10.60 -9.44 -4.10
C GLU A 23 10.92 -10.81 -3.55
N LYS A 24 10.74 -11.01 -2.22
CA LYS A 24 11.00 -12.29 -1.56
C LYS A 24 10.16 -13.45 -2.12
N LYS A 25 8.88 -13.17 -2.44
CA LYS A 25 7.95 -14.20 -2.94
C LYS A 25 8.14 -14.50 -4.41
N SER A 26 8.43 -13.49 -5.22
CA SER A 26 8.60 -13.66 -6.67
C SER A 26 10.00 -14.14 -7.06
N GLY A 27 11.01 -13.91 -6.22
CA GLY A 27 12.42 -14.12 -6.57
C GLY A 27 12.95 -13.10 -7.58
N HIS A 28 12.20 -12.01 -7.85
CA HIS A 28 12.57 -10.95 -8.79
C HIS A 28 12.64 -9.62 -8.07
N GLU A 29 13.53 -8.74 -8.52
CA GLU A 29 13.66 -7.39 -7.96
C GLU A 29 12.31 -6.65 -7.97
N ALA A 30 11.93 -6.10 -6.81
CA ALA A 30 10.74 -5.28 -6.66
C ALA A 30 11.05 -3.99 -5.88
N THR A 31 10.40 -2.90 -6.25
CA THR A 31 10.67 -1.59 -5.66
C THR A 31 9.36 -0.86 -5.37
N THR A 32 9.43 0.28 -4.66
CA THR A 32 8.23 1.11 -4.51
C THR A 32 7.92 1.86 -5.80
N ILE A 33 6.63 2.13 -6.06
CA ILE A 33 6.21 2.96 -7.19
C ILE A 33 6.96 4.29 -7.18
N HIS A 34 7.02 4.96 -6.03
CA HIS A 34 7.73 6.23 -5.88
C HIS A 34 9.19 6.13 -6.31
N ARG A 35 9.91 5.13 -5.84
CA ARG A 35 11.32 4.93 -6.21
C ARG A 35 11.48 4.63 -7.70
N LYS A 36 10.49 3.99 -8.31
CA LYS A 36 10.52 3.67 -9.74
C LYS A 36 10.36 4.90 -10.62
N ILE A 37 9.37 5.76 -10.30
CA ILE A 37 8.93 6.82 -11.22
C ILE A 37 9.49 8.21 -10.89
N TYR A 38 9.94 8.47 -9.67
CA TYR A 38 10.48 9.78 -9.28
C TYR A 38 12.01 9.81 -9.23
N GLY A 39 12.57 10.98 -9.55
CA GLY A 39 14.00 11.26 -9.54
C GLY A 39 14.57 11.54 -8.16
N SER A 40 15.81 12.02 -8.14
CA SER A 40 16.44 12.55 -6.93
C SER A 40 15.76 13.86 -6.50
N PRO A 41 15.74 14.17 -5.21
CA PRO A 41 15.12 15.39 -4.73
C PRO A 41 15.85 16.64 -5.23
N GLU A 42 15.07 17.63 -5.60
CA GLU A 42 15.53 18.99 -5.89
C GLU A 42 15.05 19.90 -4.77
N THR A 43 15.90 20.81 -4.33
CA THR A 43 15.49 21.84 -3.37
C THR A 43 14.76 22.93 -4.13
N ARG A 44 13.49 23.16 -3.83
CA ARG A 44 12.75 24.32 -4.32
C ARG A 44 12.78 25.41 -3.27
N GLU A 45 12.99 26.63 -3.71
CA GLU A 45 12.84 27.79 -2.81
C GLU A 45 11.41 27.80 -2.26
N PRO A 46 11.24 28.13 -0.97
CA PRO A 46 9.92 28.23 -0.37
C PRO A 46 9.11 29.28 -1.14
N VAL A 47 7.85 28.97 -1.45
CA VAL A 47 6.89 29.97 -1.93
C VAL A 47 6.77 31.03 -0.83
N GLU A 48 6.73 32.32 -1.17
CA GLU A 48 6.79 33.45 -0.24
C GLU A 48 5.86 33.35 0.99
N GLU A 49 4.75 32.61 0.90
CA GLU A 49 3.82 32.34 2.01
C GLU A 49 4.36 31.35 3.08
N ILE A 50 5.44 30.61 2.81
CA ILE A 50 6.00 29.58 3.72
C ILE A 50 7.28 30.08 4.42
N VAL A 51 7.72 31.29 4.14
CA VAL A 51 8.96 31.90 4.69
C VAL A 51 8.95 32.01 6.22
N GLU A 52 7.79 32.00 6.88
CA GLU A 52 7.73 32.07 8.34
C GLU A 52 8.26 30.80 9.07
N ARG A 53 8.41 29.66 8.38
CA ARG A 53 8.87 28.40 9.01
C ARG A 53 10.26 27.90 8.61
N GLY A 54 10.94 28.54 7.68
CA GLY A 54 12.37 28.32 7.41
C GLY A 54 12.81 26.91 6.98
N SER A 55 11.89 26.00 6.60
CA SER A 55 12.24 24.64 6.22
C SER A 55 12.26 24.48 4.69
N PRO A 56 13.34 23.90 4.11
CA PRO A 56 13.40 23.67 2.67
C PRO A 56 12.34 22.65 2.25
N ARG A 57 11.69 22.90 1.13
CA ARG A 57 10.75 21.96 0.50
C ARG A 57 11.50 21.10 -0.51
N PHE A 58 11.42 19.79 -0.36
CA PHE A 58 12.00 18.82 -1.30
C PHE A 58 10.97 18.44 -2.36
N TYR A 59 11.36 18.59 -3.62
CA TYR A 59 10.57 18.15 -4.76
C TYR A 59 11.24 17.00 -5.47
N PHE A 60 10.49 15.94 -5.76
CA PHE A 60 10.93 14.77 -6.49
C PHE A 60 10.31 14.78 -7.89
N PRO A 61 11.05 15.15 -8.94
CA PRO A 61 10.53 15.23 -10.29
C PRO A 61 10.18 13.85 -10.84
N LEU A 62 9.21 13.81 -11.74
CA LEU A 62 8.91 12.61 -12.51
C LEU A 62 10.11 12.28 -13.41
N ARG A 63 10.58 11.04 -13.37
CA ARG A 63 11.67 10.57 -14.26
C ARG A 63 11.16 10.41 -15.67
N GLN A 64 12.09 10.50 -16.62
CA GLN A 64 11.85 10.00 -17.95
C GLN A 64 11.96 8.47 -17.97
N ASN A 65 11.00 7.81 -18.60
CA ASN A 65 11.08 6.38 -18.86
C ASN A 65 11.93 6.14 -20.11
N THR A 66 13.20 5.84 -19.91
CA THR A 66 14.16 5.57 -21.00
C THR A 66 14.16 4.11 -21.46
N ASN A 67 13.25 3.29 -20.93
CA ASN A 67 13.19 1.88 -21.28
C ASN A 67 12.55 1.69 -22.66
N ASN A 68 13.33 1.18 -23.61
CA ASN A 68 12.89 0.92 -24.99
C ASN A 68 12.32 -0.50 -25.19
N GLN A 69 12.39 -1.36 -24.18
CA GLN A 69 11.83 -2.71 -24.23
C GLN A 69 10.36 -2.69 -23.85
N ARG A 70 9.59 -3.58 -24.47
CA ARG A 70 8.19 -3.80 -24.11
C ARG A 70 8.09 -4.31 -22.68
N THR A 71 7.43 -3.56 -21.82
CA THR A 71 7.42 -3.81 -20.38
C THR A 71 6.00 -4.09 -19.89
N ILE A 72 5.90 -5.05 -18.97
CA ILE A 72 4.69 -5.26 -18.16
C ILE A 72 4.98 -4.78 -16.75
N TYR A 73 4.30 -3.71 -16.35
CA TYR A 73 4.36 -3.16 -15.00
C TYR A 73 3.35 -3.90 -14.12
N ILE A 74 3.83 -4.61 -13.13
CA ILE A 74 2.99 -5.34 -12.17
C ILE A 74 3.05 -4.59 -10.85
N VAL A 75 1.89 -4.13 -10.39
CA VAL A 75 1.76 -3.34 -9.17
C VAL A 75 0.90 -4.09 -8.18
N ASP A 76 1.52 -4.58 -7.11
CA ASP A 76 0.83 -5.24 -5.99
C ASP A 76 0.34 -4.21 -4.96
N GLU A 77 -0.67 -4.57 -4.16
CA GLU A 77 -1.34 -3.68 -3.19
C GLU A 77 -1.87 -2.39 -3.83
N ALA A 78 -2.38 -2.49 -5.05
CA ALA A 78 -2.81 -1.34 -5.84
C ALA A 78 -4.00 -0.57 -5.23
N SER A 79 -4.71 -1.17 -4.26
CA SER A 79 -5.78 -0.50 -3.51
C SER A 79 -5.33 0.79 -2.82
N MET A 80 -4.04 0.93 -2.51
CA MET A 80 -3.48 2.09 -1.80
C MET A 80 -3.03 3.23 -2.73
N ILE A 81 -3.16 3.09 -4.05
CA ILE A 81 -2.66 4.09 -5.01
C ILE A 81 -3.67 5.22 -5.15
N SER A 82 -3.28 6.42 -4.71
CA SER A 82 -4.11 7.63 -4.79
C SER A 82 -3.98 8.32 -6.15
N ASP A 83 -5.06 8.99 -6.55
CA ASP A 83 -5.06 9.98 -7.63
C ASP A 83 -5.57 11.36 -7.17
N ALA A 84 -5.74 11.53 -5.85
CA ALA A 84 -5.92 12.82 -5.22
C ALA A 84 -4.56 13.51 -5.05
N VAL A 85 -4.56 14.84 -5.08
CA VAL A 85 -3.34 15.61 -4.82
C VAL A 85 -2.89 15.37 -3.39
N ASN A 86 -1.68 14.84 -3.24
CA ASN A 86 -1.02 14.73 -1.96
C ASN A 86 0.09 15.79 -1.90
N ASP A 87 -0.22 16.89 -1.26
CA ASP A 87 0.70 18.02 -1.08
C ASP A 87 1.11 18.10 0.39
N ASN A 88 2.33 17.66 0.67
CA ASN A 88 2.92 17.73 2.00
C ASN A 88 3.76 19.02 2.08
N GLU A 89 3.75 19.69 3.23
CA GLU A 89 4.49 20.94 3.46
C GLU A 89 6.00 20.81 3.18
N PHE A 90 6.59 19.64 3.40
CA PHE A 90 8.03 19.40 3.31
C PHE A 90 8.46 18.64 2.06
N VAL A 91 7.57 17.83 1.51
CA VAL A 91 7.91 16.89 0.44
C VAL A 91 6.78 16.86 -0.60
N SER A 92 7.12 17.02 -1.87
CA SER A 92 6.19 16.85 -2.98
C SER A 92 6.78 15.98 -4.09
N PHE A 93 5.91 15.24 -4.77
CA PHE A 93 6.26 14.29 -5.81
C PHE A 93 5.50 14.61 -7.10
N GLY A 94 6.23 14.82 -8.20
CA GLY A 94 5.64 15.03 -9.51
C GLY A 94 4.46 16.02 -9.52
N SER A 95 3.31 15.58 -9.97
CA SER A 95 2.04 16.35 -9.95
C SER A 95 1.30 16.28 -8.61
N GLY A 96 1.77 15.48 -7.66
CA GLY A 96 1.06 15.13 -6.43
C GLY A 96 0.03 14.01 -6.58
N LYS A 97 -0.21 13.53 -7.81
CA LYS A 97 -1.19 12.48 -8.13
C LYS A 97 -0.46 11.22 -8.58
N LEU A 98 -0.23 10.29 -7.64
CA LEU A 98 0.62 9.12 -7.88
C LEU A 98 0.16 8.26 -9.07
N LEU A 99 -1.14 8.00 -9.19
CA LEU A 99 -1.67 7.19 -10.30
C LEU A 99 -1.50 7.89 -11.65
N SER A 100 -1.81 9.19 -11.72
CA SER A 100 -1.61 9.99 -12.93
C SER A 100 -0.14 10.07 -13.35
N ASP A 101 0.76 10.27 -12.39
CA ASP A 101 2.20 10.29 -12.65
C ASP A 101 2.72 8.93 -13.11
N PHE A 102 2.19 7.83 -12.55
CA PHE A 102 2.54 6.49 -12.97
C PHE A 102 2.13 6.23 -14.43
N PHE A 103 0.90 6.59 -14.81
CA PHE A 103 0.46 6.49 -16.21
C PHE A 103 1.29 7.37 -17.14
N THR A 104 1.63 8.59 -16.70
CA THR A 104 2.51 9.49 -17.47
C THR A 104 3.88 8.86 -17.69
N PHE A 105 4.48 8.30 -16.63
CA PHE A 105 5.76 7.61 -16.71
C PHE A 105 5.73 6.41 -17.67
N VAL A 106 4.72 5.55 -17.56
CA VAL A 106 4.60 4.35 -18.42
C VAL A 106 4.44 4.71 -19.88
N ARG A 107 3.75 5.81 -20.18
CA ARG A 107 3.49 6.27 -21.56
C ARG A 107 4.63 7.04 -22.21
N GLN A 108 5.67 7.38 -21.46
CA GLN A 108 6.83 8.06 -22.00
C GLN A 108 7.62 7.14 -22.93
N GLY A 109 8.05 7.68 -24.05
CA GLY A 109 8.83 7.00 -25.05
C GLY A 109 7.99 6.52 -26.26
N GLU A 110 8.58 6.59 -27.43
CA GLU A 110 8.00 6.09 -28.67
C GLU A 110 8.22 4.58 -28.75
N LYS A 111 7.18 3.81 -28.44
CA LYS A 111 7.21 2.35 -28.55
C LYS A 111 6.21 1.90 -29.60
N ASN A 112 6.65 1.06 -30.52
CA ASN A 112 5.78 0.41 -31.51
C ASN A 112 4.71 -0.48 -30.86
N ASN A 113 4.98 -0.97 -29.66
CA ASN A 113 4.05 -1.76 -28.86
C ASN A 113 3.92 -1.12 -27.48
N PRO A 114 2.71 -0.77 -27.03
CA PRO A 114 2.51 -0.14 -25.73
C PRO A 114 2.85 -1.10 -24.59
N ASP A 115 3.39 -0.54 -23.52
CA ASP A 115 3.57 -1.24 -22.25
C ASP A 115 2.21 -1.65 -21.69
N LYS A 116 2.21 -2.67 -20.84
CA LYS A 116 1.02 -3.12 -20.14
C LYS A 116 1.16 -2.87 -18.64
N ILE A 117 0.03 -2.67 -17.99
CA ILE A 117 -0.06 -2.51 -16.52
C ILE A 117 -0.97 -3.60 -16.00
N ILE A 118 -0.56 -4.24 -14.91
CA ILE A 118 -1.36 -5.18 -14.12
C ILE A 118 -1.44 -4.63 -12.71
N PHE A 119 -2.60 -4.15 -12.30
CA PHE A 119 -2.89 -3.79 -10.93
C PHE A 119 -3.44 -5.00 -10.19
N ILE A 120 -2.82 -5.35 -9.06
CA ILE A 120 -3.24 -6.43 -8.17
C ILE A 120 -3.58 -5.79 -6.83
N GLY A 121 -4.76 -6.06 -6.30
CA GLY A 121 -5.19 -5.49 -5.02
C GLY A 121 -6.55 -6.02 -4.60
N ASP A 122 -6.99 -5.58 -3.45
CA ASP A 122 -8.27 -5.96 -2.87
C ASP A 122 -9.08 -4.70 -2.54
N SER A 123 -10.21 -4.52 -3.21
CA SER A 123 -11.10 -3.36 -3.01
C SER A 123 -11.77 -3.34 -1.63
N ALA A 124 -11.75 -4.46 -0.89
CA ALA A 124 -12.22 -4.51 0.50
C ALA A 124 -11.15 -4.11 1.53
N GLN A 125 -9.90 -3.93 1.10
CA GLN A 125 -8.84 -3.37 1.92
C GLN A 125 -8.92 -1.84 1.96
N LEU A 126 -8.07 -1.21 2.79
CA LEU A 126 -8.08 0.23 2.97
C LEU A 126 -7.81 0.96 1.64
N PRO A 127 -8.70 1.87 1.23
CA PRO A 127 -8.45 2.76 0.10
C PRO A 127 -7.35 3.78 0.44
N PRO A 128 -6.89 4.57 -0.53
CA PRO A 128 -5.93 5.62 -0.28
C PRO A 128 -6.46 6.64 0.74
N VAL A 129 -5.55 7.25 1.49
CA VAL A 129 -5.90 8.26 2.51
C VAL A 129 -6.73 9.38 1.89
N GLY A 130 -7.89 9.67 2.52
CA GLY A 130 -8.82 10.70 2.05
C GLY A 130 -9.71 10.29 0.87
N MET A 131 -9.69 9.02 0.46
CA MET A 131 -10.55 8.48 -0.58
C MET A 131 -11.43 7.35 -0.03
N ASN A 132 -12.61 7.17 -0.61
CA ASN A 132 -13.53 6.08 -0.24
C ASN A 132 -13.38 4.87 -1.15
N GLU A 133 -12.72 5.02 -2.30
CA GLU A 133 -12.55 4.01 -3.33
C GLU A 133 -11.09 4.00 -3.81
N SER A 134 -10.69 2.90 -4.42
CA SER A 134 -9.34 2.70 -4.95
C SER A 134 -9.32 2.96 -6.46
N PRO A 135 -8.88 4.13 -6.93
CA PRO A 135 -8.96 4.50 -8.36
C PRO A 135 -8.15 3.56 -9.26
N ALA A 136 -7.09 2.95 -8.75
CA ALA A 136 -6.27 1.99 -9.50
C ALA A 136 -6.96 0.63 -9.72
N LEU A 137 -8.00 0.31 -8.95
CA LEU A 137 -8.80 -0.91 -9.08
C LEU A 137 -10.18 -0.64 -9.69
N ASP A 138 -10.49 0.60 -10.01
CA ASP A 138 -11.77 0.98 -10.64
C ASP A 138 -11.60 1.00 -12.17
N LYS A 139 -12.15 -0.02 -12.82
CA LYS A 139 -12.13 -0.17 -14.28
C LYS A 139 -12.69 1.05 -14.99
N ARG A 140 -13.83 1.60 -14.52
CA ARG A 140 -14.48 2.73 -15.15
C ARG A 140 -13.64 3.99 -15.02
N TYR A 141 -13.09 4.24 -13.84
CA TYR A 141 -12.18 5.36 -13.60
C TYR A 141 -10.96 5.32 -14.53
N LEU A 142 -10.33 4.14 -14.65
CA LEU A 142 -9.16 3.96 -15.51
C LEU A 142 -9.49 4.21 -16.99
N GLN A 143 -10.63 3.72 -17.46
CA GLN A 143 -11.08 3.92 -18.84
C GLN A 143 -11.39 5.39 -19.14
N GLU A 144 -12.19 6.03 -18.28
CA GLU A 144 -12.62 7.42 -18.48
C GLU A 144 -11.46 8.41 -18.36
N LYS A 145 -10.61 8.23 -17.35
CA LYS A 145 -9.52 9.17 -17.09
C LYS A 145 -8.31 8.98 -17.97
N PHE A 146 -7.92 7.75 -18.20
CA PHE A 146 -6.67 7.45 -18.92
C PHE A 146 -6.90 6.95 -20.35
N GLY A 147 -8.13 6.71 -20.77
CA GLY A 147 -8.45 6.24 -22.13
C GLY A 147 -7.84 4.89 -22.44
N VAL A 148 -7.71 3.99 -21.46
CA VAL A 148 -7.12 2.64 -21.63
C VAL A 148 -8.20 1.58 -21.75
N SER A 149 -7.90 0.49 -22.47
CA SER A 149 -8.71 -0.73 -22.39
C SER A 149 -8.36 -1.50 -21.13
N VAL A 150 -9.37 -1.86 -20.33
CA VAL A 150 -9.19 -2.55 -19.05
C VAL A 150 -9.93 -3.88 -19.07
N GLU A 151 -9.20 -4.95 -18.77
CA GLU A 151 -9.74 -6.27 -18.45
C GLU A 151 -9.67 -6.46 -16.93
N GLU A 152 -10.67 -7.11 -16.36
CA GLU A 152 -10.77 -7.35 -14.93
C GLU A 152 -10.91 -8.85 -14.67
N GLY A 153 -10.20 -9.33 -13.67
CA GLY A 153 -10.30 -10.69 -13.16
C GLY A 153 -10.42 -10.70 -11.65
N ILE A 154 -11.32 -11.50 -11.11
CA ILE A 154 -11.55 -11.62 -9.68
C ILE A 154 -11.09 -13.00 -9.21
N LEU A 155 -10.20 -13.04 -8.20
CA LEU A 155 -9.79 -14.26 -7.52
C LEU A 155 -10.68 -14.44 -6.28
N THR A 156 -11.42 -15.55 -6.24
CA THR A 156 -12.39 -15.85 -5.18
C THR A 156 -11.89 -16.89 -4.18
N ASP A 157 -10.91 -17.71 -4.56
CA ASP A 157 -10.46 -18.82 -3.74
C ASP A 157 -9.48 -18.38 -2.65
N ILE A 158 -9.72 -18.79 -1.41
CA ILE A 158 -8.87 -18.49 -0.26
C ILE A 158 -7.83 -19.63 -0.12
N VAL A 159 -6.58 -19.35 -0.50
CA VAL A 159 -5.50 -20.36 -0.51
C VAL A 159 -4.57 -20.27 0.70
N ARG A 160 -4.54 -19.13 1.41
CA ARG A 160 -3.49 -18.84 2.40
C ARG A 160 -3.63 -19.52 3.76
N GLN A 161 -4.82 -19.93 4.16
CA GLN A 161 -5.09 -20.49 5.49
C GLN A 161 -6.20 -21.54 5.43
N ALA A 162 -6.27 -22.40 6.47
CA ALA A 162 -7.34 -23.37 6.60
C ALA A 162 -8.70 -22.68 6.73
N GLU A 163 -9.75 -23.27 6.14
CA GLU A 163 -11.12 -22.74 6.14
C GLU A 163 -11.71 -22.51 7.54
N ASP A 164 -11.20 -23.24 8.55
CA ASP A 164 -11.68 -23.16 9.94
C ASP A 164 -11.03 -22.04 10.77
N ASN A 165 -10.14 -21.21 10.17
CA ASN A 165 -9.45 -20.14 10.91
C ASN A 165 -10.41 -18.98 11.23
N GLN A 166 -10.53 -18.64 12.53
CA GLN A 166 -11.41 -17.57 13.01
C GLN A 166 -11.07 -16.17 12.45
N ILE A 167 -9.81 -15.92 12.16
CA ILE A 167 -9.39 -14.63 11.57
C ILE A 167 -10.01 -14.50 10.18
N ILE A 168 -10.01 -15.57 9.39
CA ILE A 168 -10.66 -15.59 8.06
C ILE A 168 -12.16 -15.43 8.19
N GLN A 169 -12.79 -16.18 9.08
CA GLN A 169 -14.24 -16.09 9.29
C GLN A 169 -14.66 -14.67 9.68
N ASN A 170 -13.93 -14.02 10.55
CA ASN A 170 -14.16 -12.63 10.94
C ASN A 170 -13.91 -11.66 9.77
N SER A 171 -12.90 -11.90 8.93
CA SER A 171 -12.65 -11.07 7.74
C SER A 171 -13.78 -11.19 6.72
N LEU A 172 -14.36 -12.39 6.54
CA LEU A 172 -15.53 -12.60 5.68
C LEU A 172 -16.77 -11.86 6.19
N ILE A 173 -16.98 -11.79 7.52
CA ILE A 173 -18.07 -11.00 8.12
C ILE A 173 -17.91 -9.52 7.74
N ILE A 174 -16.69 -8.98 7.82
CA ILE A 174 -16.40 -7.58 7.43
C ILE A 174 -16.65 -7.40 5.92
N ARG A 175 -16.15 -8.29 5.07
CA ARG A 175 -16.34 -8.23 3.62
C ARG A 175 -17.83 -8.23 3.22
N GLN A 176 -18.61 -9.13 3.80
CA GLN A 176 -20.05 -9.18 3.56
C GLN A 176 -20.76 -7.89 4.03
N ALA A 177 -20.34 -7.33 5.17
CA ALA A 177 -20.87 -6.07 5.66
C ALA A 177 -20.57 -4.90 4.71
N LEU A 178 -19.36 -4.86 4.12
CA LEU A 178 -18.97 -3.88 3.10
C LEU A 178 -19.83 -4.02 1.84
N GLU A 179 -19.97 -5.24 1.30
CA GLU A 179 -20.77 -5.50 0.11
C GLU A 179 -22.26 -5.15 0.29
N GLN A 180 -22.80 -5.42 1.49
CA GLN A 180 -24.20 -5.11 1.84
C GLN A 180 -24.41 -3.70 2.37
N GLN A 181 -23.34 -2.94 2.59
CA GLN A 181 -23.36 -1.61 3.24
C GLN A 181 -24.07 -1.62 4.62
N LYS A 182 -23.88 -2.71 5.39
CA LYS A 182 -24.52 -2.93 6.70
C LYS A 182 -23.48 -3.10 7.79
N PHE A 183 -23.19 -2.02 8.53
CA PHE A 183 -22.11 -1.99 9.52
C PHE A 183 -22.56 -2.07 10.97
N ASN A 184 -23.86 -1.99 11.26
CA ASN A 184 -24.40 -1.83 12.62
C ASN A 184 -24.55 -3.13 13.43
N LYS A 185 -24.12 -4.28 12.91
CA LYS A 185 -24.24 -5.59 13.56
C LYS A 185 -23.02 -6.49 13.38
N LEU A 186 -21.84 -5.92 13.39
CA LEU A 186 -20.62 -6.73 13.33
C LEU A 186 -20.45 -7.48 14.65
N LYS A 187 -20.49 -8.81 14.60
CA LYS A 187 -20.20 -9.69 15.73
C LYS A 187 -19.04 -10.58 15.36
N PHE A 188 -17.90 -10.37 15.98
CA PHE A 188 -16.72 -11.20 15.76
C PHE A 188 -16.79 -12.49 16.57
N GLN A 189 -16.26 -13.56 16.00
CA GLN A 189 -16.09 -14.83 16.68
C GLN A 189 -14.80 -14.81 17.48
N THR A 190 -14.88 -15.21 18.76
CA THR A 190 -13.75 -15.15 19.73
C THR A 190 -13.58 -16.46 20.51
N LYS A 191 -14.14 -17.59 20.01
CA LYS A 191 -14.28 -18.82 20.78
C LYS A 191 -13.08 -19.76 20.78
N ASN A 192 -12.20 -19.70 19.76
CA ASN A 192 -11.13 -20.69 19.56
C ASN A 192 -9.75 -20.21 19.99
N GLY A 193 -9.63 -19.04 20.63
CA GLY A 193 -8.35 -18.50 21.10
C GLY A 193 -7.47 -17.85 20.02
N GLU A 194 -7.89 -17.89 18.74
CA GLU A 194 -7.19 -17.19 17.64
C GLU A 194 -7.51 -15.70 17.61
N VAL A 195 -8.70 -15.34 18.06
CA VAL A 195 -9.20 -13.97 18.22
C VAL A 195 -9.72 -13.83 19.65
N GLU A 196 -9.20 -12.90 20.39
CA GLU A 196 -9.57 -12.66 21.79
C GLU A 196 -9.97 -11.19 22.00
N GLU A 197 -10.99 -10.98 22.83
CA GLU A 197 -11.35 -9.66 23.31
C GLU A 197 -10.66 -9.42 24.66
N LYS A 198 -9.89 -8.36 24.76
CA LYS A 198 -9.15 -8.00 25.98
C LYS A 198 -9.34 -6.54 26.33
N SER A 199 -9.23 -6.24 27.63
CA SER A 199 -9.09 -4.86 28.07
C SER A 199 -7.79 -4.26 27.53
N PHE A 200 -7.76 -2.94 27.37
CA PHE A 200 -6.60 -2.20 26.91
C PHE A 200 -5.32 -2.56 27.68
N ASP A 201 -5.40 -2.55 29.02
CA ASP A 201 -4.23 -2.81 29.87
C ASP A 201 -3.69 -4.24 29.74
N ASN A 202 -4.58 -5.22 29.61
CA ASN A 202 -4.18 -6.61 29.41
C ASN A 202 -3.51 -6.80 28.05
N ALA A 203 -4.10 -6.25 26.98
CA ALA A 203 -3.53 -6.32 25.64
C ALA A 203 -2.15 -5.64 25.58
N LEU A 204 -2.01 -4.46 26.21
CA LEU A 204 -0.74 -3.74 26.25
C LEU A 204 0.34 -4.51 27.02
N SER A 205 -0.03 -5.11 28.17
CA SER A 205 0.89 -5.92 28.99
C SER A 205 1.40 -7.14 28.20
N GLU A 206 0.54 -7.82 27.45
CA GLU A 206 0.95 -8.95 26.60
C GLU A 206 1.90 -8.53 25.48
N VAL A 207 1.65 -7.38 24.85
CA VAL A 207 2.55 -6.85 23.83
C VAL A 207 3.92 -6.56 24.44
N VAL A 208 4.00 -5.89 25.59
CA VAL A 208 5.25 -5.60 26.29
C VAL A 208 6.01 -6.89 26.62
N LEU A 209 5.33 -7.88 27.19
CA LEU A 209 5.95 -9.19 27.51
C LEU A 209 6.44 -9.90 26.26
N SER A 210 5.73 -9.81 25.14
CA SER A 210 6.10 -10.37 23.86
C SER A 210 7.39 -9.74 23.31
N TYR A 211 7.53 -8.42 23.41
CA TYR A 211 8.74 -7.70 23.04
C TYR A 211 9.94 -8.06 23.94
N GLN A 212 9.73 -8.12 25.25
CA GLN A 212 10.78 -8.52 26.20
C GLN A 212 11.32 -9.91 25.89
N LYS A 213 10.45 -10.88 25.67
CA LYS A 213 10.84 -12.25 25.27
C LYS A 213 11.61 -12.28 23.95
N ALA A 214 11.22 -11.43 22.98
CA ALA A 214 11.94 -11.36 21.71
C ALA A 214 13.34 -10.75 21.83
N LEU A 215 13.51 -9.77 22.71
CA LEU A 215 14.82 -9.18 23.03
C LEU A 215 15.73 -10.20 23.70
N ASP A 216 15.22 -10.97 24.67
CA ASP A 216 15.97 -12.02 25.35
C ASP A 216 16.44 -13.14 24.40
N GLN A 217 15.67 -13.42 23.36
CA GLN A 217 15.99 -14.44 22.37
C GLN A 217 16.83 -13.93 21.19
N ILE A 218 17.23 -12.66 21.19
CA ILE A 218 17.99 -12.02 20.09
C ILE A 218 17.30 -12.26 18.72
N THR A 219 15.99 -12.23 18.67
CA THR A 219 15.26 -12.41 17.40
C THR A 219 15.14 -11.06 16.68
N THR A 220 15.36 -11.08 15.37
CA THR A 220 15.16 -9.89 14.51
C THR A 220 13.68 -9.68 14.09
N THR A 221 12.81 -10.59 14.50
CA THR A 221 11.39 -10.57 14.13
C THR A 221 10.57 -10.12 15.33
N PHE A 222 9.91 -8.98 15.22
CA PHE A 222 9.00 -8.51 16.26
C PHE A 222 7.75 -9.39 16.28
N PRO A 223 7.45 -10.06 17.41
CA PRO A 223 6.38 -11.05 17.48
C PRO A 223 4.98 -10.45 17.52
N SER A 224 4.85 -9.17 17.86
CA SER A 224 3.56 -8.50 18.03
C SER A 224 3.53 -7.12 17.38
N THR A 225 2.36 -6.73 16.86
CA THR A 225 2.14 -5.41 16.25
C THR A 225 0.82 -4.85 16.74
N ILE A 226 0.82 -3.58 17.16
CA ILE A 226 -0.40 -2.85 17.48
C ILE A 226 -0.86 -2.10 16.23
N ILE A 227 -2.12 -2.27 15.87
CA ILE A 227 -2.78 -1.53 14.80
C ILE A 227 -3.71 -0.51 15.45
N ALA A 228 -3.56 0.76 15.10
CA ALA A 228 -4.37 1.84 15.63
C ALA A 228 -5.02 2.67 14.51
N TYR A 229 -6.14 3.28 14.82
CA TYR A 229 -6.93 4.06 13.88
C TYR A 229 -6.28 5.39 13.45
N SER A 230 -5.48 6.00 14.32
CA SER A 230 -4.90 7.33 14.05
C SER A 230 -3.45 7.42 14.50
N ASN A 231 -2.69 8.35 13.90
CA ASN A 231 -1.32 8.64 14.31
C ASN A 231 -1.21 9.07 15.77
N LYS A 232 -2.24 9.78 16.30
CA LYS A 232 -2.29 10.14 17.71
C LYS A 232 -2.38 8.87 18.58
N ALA A 233 -3.29 7.94 18.27
CA ALA A 233 -3.39 6.69 18.99
C ALA A 233 -2.10 5.85 18.90
N VAL A 234 -1.42 5.83 17.75
CA VAL A 234 -0.09 5.18 17.59
C VAL A 234 0.92 5.81 18.54
N LEU A 235 0.95 7.14 18.65
CA LEU A 235 1.85 7.85 19.58
C LEU A 235 1.52 7.49 21.03
N ASP A 236 0.24 7.53 21.41
CA ASP A 236 -0.22 7.21 22.77
C ASP A 236 0.16 5.77 23.17
N TYR A 237 -0.02 4.79 22.26
CA TYR A 237 0.44 3.41 22.48
C TYR A 237 1.96 3.32 22.63
N ASN A 238 2.72 4.01 21.79
CA ASN A 238 4.19 3.99 21.86
C ASN A 238 4.70 4.59 23.18
N LEU A 239 4.08 5.66 23.67
CA LEU A 239 4.41 6.25 24.96
C LEU A 239 4.07 5.28 26.11
N ALA A 240 2.86 4.72 26.11
CA ALA A 240 2.44 3.76 27.13
C ALA A 240 3.30 2.49 27.19
N ILE A 241 3.86 2.03 26.06
CA ILE A 241 4.79 0.91 26.02
C ILE A 241 6.16 1.28 26.59
N ARG A 242 6.64 2.51 26.33
CA ARG A 242 7.95 2.98 26.82
C ARG A 242 7.98 3.24 28.34
N GLU A 243 6.83 3.52 28.92
CA GLU A 243 6.67 3.78 30.37
C GLU A 243 6.58 2.47 31.18
N ARG A 244 6.43 1.32 30.56
CA ARG A 244 6.35 -0.03 31.17
C ARG A 244 7.64 -0.82 30.99
#